data_e6ed1fec19a16a73c867f560463e0852
#
_entry.id   e6ed1fec19a16a73c867f560463e0852
#
_cell.length_a   1.000
_cell.length_b   1.000
_cell.length_c   1.000
_cell.angle_alpha   90.00
_cell.angle_beta   90.00
_cell.angle_gamma   90.00
#
_symmetry.space_group_name_H-M   'P 1'
#
loop_
_entity.id
_entity.type
_entity.pdbx_description
1 polymer ?
#
loop_
_entity_poly.entity_id
_entity_poly.type
_entity_poly.pdbx_seq_one_letter_code
_entity_poly.pdbx_strand_id
1 'polypeptide(L)'
;MRTWNRERGFSITPVLLSLVLVAMVVLTVIYFRDPAYHPPAPITEIGKLVDYQYDLTLYVTATVFILSQLGLAFAVFRFRDRGQRAHFTRGNNTMEVLWTSATIILFLGLGIMGRKAWADTRFTAPQTNAIQVEVTANQFVFNFRYPGPDRKFGRLDPKLISASTGNPVGVDPADPAGKDDIVVPTLTVPVDRQVELLIRSQDVIHNFFVRELRLQQDAVPGMQIPLHFTANTIGQYEIVCTQLCGLGHYRMRSFLNVVSEADYEKFLKDQAAAQ
;
A
#
# COMPACT_ATOMS: atom_id res chain seq x y z
N MET A 1 -10.69 -37.96 50.58
CA MET A 1 -10.46 -36.50 50.56
C MET A 1 -8.97 -36.25 50.36
N ARG A 2 -8.50 -35.81 49.17
CA ARG A 2 -7.10 -35.40 48.95
C ARG A 2 -6.93 -33.99 49.52
N THR A 3 -6.23 -33.85 50.63
CA THR A 3 -5.78 -32.58 51.16
C THR A 3 -4.70 -32.05 50.20
N TRP A 4 -5.04 -31.06 49.38
CA TRP A 4 -4.04 -30.31 48.61
C TRP A 4 -3.21 -29.52 49.61
N ASN A 5 -1.98 -29.99 49.89
CA ASN A 5 -0.98 -29.20 50.59
C ASN A 5 -0.66 -27.95 49.72
N ARG A 6 -1.24 -26.81 50.07
CA ARG A 6 -0.89 -25.51 49.50
C ARG A 6 0.51 -25.14 50.04
N GLU A 7 1.53 -25.43 49.26
CA GLU A 7 2.83 -24.83 49.52
C GLU A 7 2.65 -23.32 49.36
N ARG A 8 2.76 -22.56 50.45
CA ARG A 8 2.73 -21.11 50.49
C ARG A 8 4.07 -20.57 50.04
N GLY A 9 4.43 -20.75 48.77
CA GLY A 9 5.62 -20.20 48.15
C GLY A 9 5.31 -18.89 47.42
N PHE A 10 6.22 -17.94 47.46
CA PHE A 10 6.19 -16.77 46.60
C PHE A 10 6.36 -17.25 45.17
N SER A 11 5.28 -17.25 44.38
CA SER A 11 5.36 -17.57 42.96
C SER A 11 6.01 -16.39 42.20
N ILE A 12 7.16 -16.62 41.60
CA ILE A 12 7.87 -15.64 40.74
C ILE A 12 7.20 -15.47 39.39
N THR A 13 6.39 -16.45 38.95
CA THR A 13 5.75 -16.46 37.62
C THR A 13 4.94 -15.22 37.31
N PRO A 14 4.03 -14.70 38.18
CA PRO A 14 3.30 -13.44 37.87
C PRO A 14 4.21 -12.22 37.75
N VAL A 15 5.31 -12.21 38.50
CA VAL A 15 6.29 -11.10 38.42
C VAL A 15 7.02 -11.16 37.08
N LEU A 16 7.52 -12.32 36.69
CA LEU A 16 8.18 -12.49 35.39
C LEU A 16 7.23 -12.19 34.22
N LEU A 17 5.98 -12.66 34.27
CA LEU A 17 4.99 -12.38 33.25
C LEU A 17 4.71 -10.86 33.14
N SER A 18 4.54 -10.17 34.26
CA SER A 18 4.34 -8.71 34.24
C SER A 18 5.55 -7.98 33.66
N LEU A 19 6.77 -8.40 33.97
CA LEU A 19 7.99 -7.84 33.40
C LEU A 19 8.08 -8.08 31.89
N VAL A 20 7.70 -9.26 31.42
CA VAL A 20 7.65 -9.58 29.97
C VAL A 20 6.65 -8.64 29.26
N LEU A 21 5.45 -8.44 29.82
CA LEU A 21 4.44 -7.54 29.24
C LEU A 21 4.94 -6.09 29.16
N VAL A 22 5.60 -5.61 30.20
CA VAL A 22 6.21 -4.26 30.21
C VAL A 22 7.37 -4.19 29.21
N ALA A 23 8.22 -5.21 29.14
CA ALA A 23 9.32 -5.25 28.18
C ALA A 23 8.81 -5.23 26.73
N MET A 24 7.72 -5.95 26.42
CA MET A 24 7.06 -5.88 25.09
C MET A 24 6.64 -4.46 24.74
N VAL A 25 6.04 -3.70 25.66
CA VAL A 25 5.68 -2.30 25.44
C VAL A 25 6.92 -1.46 25.12
N VAL A 26 7.98 -1.57 25.94
CA VAL A 26 9.22 -0.81 25.75
C VAL A 26 9.86 -1.13 24.40
N LEU A 27 9.99 -2.41 24.06
CA LEU A 27 10.58 -2.84 22.78
C LEU A 27 9.75 -2.37 21.59
N THR A 28 8.42 -2.41 21.68
CA THR A 28 7.53 -1.89 20.65
C THR A 28 7.75 -0.40 20.43
N VAL A 29 7.81 0.40 21.50
CA VAL A 29 8.05 1.86 21.39
C VAL A 29 9.43 2.14 20.79
N ILE A 30 10.48 1.40 21.18
CA ILE A 30 11.82 1.55 20.61
C ILE A 30 11.80 1.24 19.12
N TYR A 31 11.19 0.12 18.73
CA TYR A 31 11.10 -0.31 17.34
C TYR A 31 10.40 0.74 16.46
N PHE A 32 9.26 1.26 16.90
CA PHE A 32 8.52 2.26 16.12
C PHE A 32 9.17 3.65 16.06
N ARG A 33 10.18 3.91 16.89
CA ARG A 33 10.96 5.16 16.81
C ARG A 33 12.15 5.08 15.86
N ASP A 34 12.51 3.90 15.39
CA ASP A 34 13.64 3.74 14.47
C ASP A 34 13.25 4.23 13.07
N PRO A 35 13.93 5.26 12.51
CA PRO A 35 13.67 5.78 11.17
C PRO A 35 13.79 4.73 10.05
N ALA A 36 14.55 3.64 10.28
CA ALA A 36 14.71 2.56 9.31
C ALA A 36 13.39 1.86 8.94
N TYR A 37 12.38 1.94 9.81
CA TYR A 37 11.07 1.34 9.58
C TYR A 37 10.03 2.34 9.07
N HIS A 38 10.41 3.61 8.89
CA HIS A 38 9.50 4.60 8.34
C HIS A 38 9.50 4.54 6.82
N PRO A 39 8.34 4.68 6.16
CA PRO A 39 8.29 4.75 4.71
C PRO A 39 8.99 6.04 4.23
N PRO A 40 9.54 6.06 2.98
CA PRO A 40 10.09 7.27 2.41
C PRO A 40 9.01 8.35 2.25
N ALA A 41 9.43 9.61 2.07
CA ALA A 41 8.49 10.72 1.89
C ALA A 41 7.57 10.49 0.68
N PRO A 42 6.25 10.77 0.79
CA PRO A 42 5.33 10.66 -0.32
C PRO A 42 5.53 11.80 -1.32
N ILE A 43 5.29 11.51 -2.59
CA ILE A 43 5.43 12.47 -3.69
C ILE A 43 4.08 12.86 -4.32
N THR A 44 2.99 12.64 -3.57
CA THR A 44 1.62 13.02 -3.97
C THR A 44 0.86 13.59 -2.79
N GLU A 45 -0.12 14.45 -3.03
CA GLU A 45 -0.99 14.94 -1.95
C GLU A 45 -1.86 13.82 -1.36
N ILE A 46 -2.29 12.88 -2.21
CA ILE A 46 -3.00 11.67 -1.74
C ILE A 46 -2.10 10.82 -0.85
N GLY A 47 -0.82 10.68 -1.21
CA GLY A 47 0.16 9.97 -0.39
C GLY A 47 0.31 10.58 1.01
N LYS A 48 0.33 11.91 1.12
CA LYS A 48 0.33 12.61 2.42
C LYS A 48 -0.94 12.31 3.23
N LEU A 49 -2.10 12.25 2.56
CA LEU A 49 -3.37 11.91 3.21
C LEU A 49 -3.36 10.46 3.71
N VAL A 50 -2.82 9.52 2.91
CA VAL A 50 -2.67 8.11 3.29
C VAL A 50 -1.72 7.98 4.49
N ASP A 51 -0.59 8.68 4.49
CA ASP A 51 0.37 8.68 5.61
C ASP A 51 -0.26 9.25 6.88
N TYR A 52 -0.98 10.37 6.79
CA TYR A 52 -1.71 10.92 7.92
C TYR A 52 -2.72 9.92 8.51
N GLN A 53 -3.49 9.23 7.66
CA GLN A 53 -4.44 8.21 8.09
C GLN A 53 -3.73 7.01 8.73
N TYR A 54 -2.60 6.60 8.16
CA TYR A 54 -1.76 5.53 8.69
C TYR A 54 -1.21 5.89 10.07
N ASP A 55 -0.59 7.06 10.21
CA ASP A 55 -0.01 7.53 11.47
C ASP A 55 -1.08 7.67 12.57
N LEU A 56 -2.23 8.26 12.24
CA LEU A 56 -3.34 8.37 13.17
C LEU A 56 -3.80 6.98 13.66
N THR A 57 -3.97 6.03 12.72
CA THR A 57 -4.37 4.67 13.06
C THR A 57 -3.31 3.99 13.92
N LEU A 58 -2.03 4.17 13.59
CA LEU A 58 -0.90 3.64 14.33
C LEU A 58 -0.86 4.19 15.76
N TYR A 59 -0.96 5.52 15.94
CA TYR A 59 -0.95 6.14 17.27
C TYR A 59 -2.13 5.69 18.13
N VAL A 60 -3.33 5.61 17.57
CA VAL A 60 -4.52 5.15 18.28
C VAL A 60 -4.38 3.69 18.70
N THR A 61 -4.00 2.81 17.77
CA THR A 61 -3.85 1.38 18.07
C THR A 61 -2.69 1.10 19.02
N ALA A 62 -1.57 1.82 18.87
CA ALA A 62 -0.43 1.74 19.80
C ALA A 62 -0.85 2.16 21.21
N THR A 63 -1.63 3.23 21.35
CA THR A 63 -2.14 3.70 22.65
C THR A 63 -3.02 2.63 23.31
N VAL A 64 -3.97 2.06 22.57
CA VAL A 64 -4.83 0.97 23.08
C VAL A 64 -3.98 -0.25 23.47
N PHE A 65 -3.01 -0.63 22.63
CA PHE A 65 -2.09 -1.73 22.92
C PHE A 65 -1.30 -1.50 24.21
N ILE A 66 -0.66 -0.33 24.35
CA ILE A 66 0.13 0.03 25.52
C ILE A 66 -0.75 -0.01 26.80
N LEU A 67 -1.91 0.63 26.77
CA LEU A 67 -2.81 0.65 27.92
C LEU A 67 -3.31 -0.75 28.30
N SER A 68 -3.64 -1.59 27.31
CA SER A 68 -4.09 -2.96 27.59
C SER A 68 -2.96 -3.83 28.15
N GLN A 69 -1.72 -3.74 27.64
CA GLN A 69 -0.58 -4.50 28.16
C GLN A 69 -0.20 -4.07 29.58
N LEU A 70 -0.18 -2.76 29.83
CA LEU A 70 0.09 -2.23 31.18
C LEU A 70 -1.03 -2.58 32.15
N GLY A 71 -2.29 -2.51 31.73
CA GLY A 71 -3.44 -2.95 32.51
C GLY A 71 -3.39 -4.43 32.85
N LEU A 72 -3.02 -5.29 31.88
CA LEU A 72 -2.82 -6.71 32.09
C LEU A 72 -1.65 -6.99 33.04
N ALA A 73 -0.50 -6.35 32.84
CA ALA A 73 0.66 -6.45 33.73
C ALA A 73 0.29 -6.07 35.18
N PHE A 74 -0.43 -4.96 35.33
CA PHE A 74 -0.93 -4.53 36.64
C PHE A 74 -1.88 -5.56 37.26
N ALA A 75 -2.83 -6.10 36.53
CA ALA A 75 -3.79 -7.09 37.03
C ALA A 75 -3.09 -8.37 37.47
N VAL A 76 -2.18 -8.91 36.65
CA VAL A 76 -1.40 -10.11 36.95
C VAL A 76 -0.53 -9.90 38.19
N PHE A 77 0.12 -8.74 38.31
CA PHE A 77 0.96 -8.43 39.47
C PHE A 77 0.13 -8.17 40.74
N ARG A 78 -0.95 -7.37 40.63
CA ARG A 78 -1.75 -6.93 41.79
C ARG A 78 -2.60 -8.03 42.37
N PHE A 79 -3.18 -8.90 41.53
CA PHE A 79 -4.12 -9.94 41.91
C PHE A 79 -3.49 -11.35 41.96
N ARG A 80 -2.16 -11.41 41.97
CA ARG A 80 -1.45 -12.69 42.15
C ARG A 80 -1.87 -13.39 43.43
N ASP A 81 -1.82 -14.73 43.47
CA ASP A 81 -2.13 -15.53 44.66
C ASP A 81 -1.21 -15.18 45.81
N ARG A 82 -1.76 -14.69 46.90
CA ARG A 82 -1.11 -14.42 48.19
C ARG A 82 -1.74 -15.20 49.30
N GLY A 83 -2.47 -16.29 49.00
CA GLY A 83 -3.19 -17.12 49.97
C GLY A 83 -4.57 -16.59 50.37
N GLN A 84 -5.03 -15.43 49.80
CA GLN A 84 -6.38 -14.92 50.02
C GLN A 84 -7.41 -15.73 49.21
N ARG A 85 -8.66 -15.77 49.70
CA ARG A 85 -9.76 -16.34 48.93
C ARG A 85 -10.13 -15.41 47.76
N ALA A 86 -10.34 -15.97 46.58
CA ALA A 86 -10.89 -15.25 45.45
C ALA A 86 -12.34 -14.78 45.72
N HIS A 87 -12.67 -13.60 45.33
CA HIS A 87 -14.03 -13.07 45.38
C HIS A 87 -14.66 -13.18 44.01
N PHE A 88 -15.83 -13.82 43.93
CA PHE A 88 -16.56 -13.94 42.67
C PHE A 88 -17.30 -12.65 42.36
N THR A 89 -17.11 -12.15 41.13
CA THR A 89 -17.85 -11.00 40.60
C THR A 89 -18.54 -11.42 39.28
N ARG A 90 -19.76 -10.94 39.06
CA ARG A 90 -20.57 -11.29 37.85
C ARG A 90 -20.22 -10.47 36.61
N GLY A 91 -19.24 -9.59 36.68
CA GLY A 91 -18.95 -8.62 35.62
C GLY A 91 -19.55 -7.24 35.95
N ASN A 92 -19.41 -6.32 34.99
CA ASN A 92 -19.91 -4.95 35.16
C ASN A 92 -20.44 -4.45 33.80
N ASN A 93 -21.77 -4.48 33.65
CA ASN A 93 -22.46 -4.09 32.41
C ASN A 93 -22.10 -2.66 31.98
N THR A 94 -21.89 -1.73 32.92
CA THR A 94 -21.50 -0.36 32.59
C THR A 94 -20.11 -0.32 31.94
N MET A 95 -19.15 -1.07 32.46
CA MET A 95 -17.82 -1.17 31.88
C MET A 95 -17.87 -1.85 30.51
N GLU A 96 -18.68 -2.91 30.37
CA GLU A 96 -18.86 -3.63 29.10
C GLU A 96 -19.46 -2.72 28.01
N VAL A 97 -20.49 -1.96 28.33
CA VAL A 97 -21.07 -0.97 27.40
C VAL A 97 -20.05 0.12 27.05
N LEU A 98 -19.26 0.60 28.02
CA LEU A 98 -18.29 1.66 27.82
C LEU A 98 -17.22 1.24 26.81
N TRP A 99 -16.51 0.11 27.04
CA TRP A 99 -15.44 -0.29 26.13
C TRP A 99 -15.95 -0.75 24.76
N THR A 100 -17.13 -1.40 24.71
CA THR A 100 -17.74 -1.80 23.44
C THR A 100 -18.11 -0.56 22.62
N SER A 101 -18.74 0.43 23.23
CA SER A 101 -19.09 1.68 22.54
C SER A 101 -17.83 2.45 22.10
N ALA A 102 -16.82 2.55 22.95
CA ALA A 102 -15.55 3.19 22.60
C ALA A 102 -14.89 2.51 21.40
N THR A 103 -14.88 1.18 21.38
CA THR A 103 -14.34 0.40 20.25
C THR A 103 -15.12 0.65 18.97
N ILE A 104 -16.46 0.64 19.01
CA ILE A 104 -17.31 0.91 17.85
C ILE A 104 -17.05 2.32 17.30
N ILE A 105 -17.01 3.35 18.16
CA ILE A 105 -16.77 4.74 17.78
C ILE A 105 -15.39 4.86 17.10
N LEU A 106 -14.37 4.20 17.69
CA LEU A 106 -13.02 4.20 17.14
C LEU A 106 -12.95 3.60 15.73
N PHE A 107 -13.51 2.39 15.54
CA PHE A 107 -13.49 1.72 14.24
C PHE A 107 -14.30 2.47 13.19
N LEU A 108 -15.50 2.96 13.53
CA LEU A 108 -16.31 3.75 12.60
C LEU A 108 -15.62 5.08 12.25
N GLY A 109 -15.02 5.75 13.23
CA GLY A 109 -14.30 7.01 13.02
C GLY A 109 -13.12 6.84 12.06
N LEU A 110 -12.24 5.86 12.31
CA LEU A 110 -11.11 5.57 11.43
C LEU A 110 -11.56 5.12 10.03
N GLY A 111 -12.63 4.31 9.93
CA GLY A 111 -13.18 3.87 8.65
C GLY A 111 -13.75 5.02 7.81
N ILE A 112 -14.50 5.94 8.43
CA ILE A 112 -15.05 7.13 7.75
C ILE A 112 -13.91 8.04 7.25
N MET A 113 -12.85 8.22 8.04
CA MET A 113 -11.69 9.01 7.63
C MET A 113 -10.94 8.37 6.45
N GLY A 114 -10.69 7.05 6.51
CA GLY A 114 -10.02 6.31 5.43
C GLY A 114 -10.80 6.27 4.12
N ARG A 115 -12.15 6.34 4.19
CA ARG A 115 -13.01 6.36 3.00
C ARG A 115 -12.67 7.48 2.03
N LYS A 116 -12.28 8.67 2.53
CA LYS A 116 -11.96 9.82 1.68
C LYS A 116 -10.74 9.54 0.81
N ALA A 117 -9.62 9.12 1.40
CA ALA A 117 -8.40 8.80 0.65
C ALA A 117 -8.66 7.74 -0.42
N TRP A 118 -9.44 6.71 -0.09
CA TRP A 118 -9.78 5.64 -1.02
C TRP A 118 -10.70 6.12 -2.15
N ALA A 119 -11.72 6.93 -1.83
CA ALA A 119 -12.67 7.44 -2.81
C ALA A 119 -11.98 8.39 -3.82
N ASP A 120 -11.09 9.25 -3.35
CA ASP A 120 -10.38 10.23 -4.18
C ASP A 120 -9.46 9.55 -5.21
N THR A 121 -8.96 8.34 -4.93
CA THR A 121 -8.10 7.58 -5.84
C THR A 121 -8.85 6.64 -6.78
N ARG A 122 -10.06 6.18 -6.41
CA ARG A 122 -10.75 5.07 -7.08
C ARG A 122 -12.06 5.45 -7.76
N PHE A 123 -12.75 6.47 -7.25
CA PHE A 123 -14.09 6.82 -7.72
C PHE A 123 -14.18 8.23 -8.31
N THR A 124 -13.19 9.08 -8.06
CA THR A 124 -13.12 10.38 -8.70
C THR A 124 -12.66 10.20 -10.14
N ALA A 125 -13.37 10.78 -11.10
CA ALA A 125 -12.95 10.77 -12.49
C ALA A 125 -11.64 11.54 -12.64
N PRO A 126 -10.72 11.11 -13.52
CA PRO A 126 -9.52 11.86 -13.82
C PRO A 126 -9.88 13.20 -14.48
N GLN A 127 -8.95 14.16 -14.43
CA GLN A 127 -9.11 15.44 -15.14
C GLN A 127 -9.16 15.20 -16.65
N THR A 128 -9.89 16.04 -17.37
CA THR A 128 -10.05 15.91 -18.83
C THR A 128 -8.75 16.09 -19.62
N ASN A 129 -7.73 16.71 -18.99
CA ASN A 129 -6.40 16.92 -19.56
C ASN A 129 -5.33 15.99 -18.95
N ALA A 130 -5.75 14.96 -18.20
CA ALA A 130 -4.82 13.97 -17.67
C ALA A 130 -4.03 13.28 -18.79
N ILE A 131 -2.76 13.00 -18.51
CA ILE A 131 -1.91 12.22 -19.41
C ILE A 131 -2.32 10.75 -19.28
N GLN A 132 -2.74 10.14 -20.38
CA GLN A 132 -3.09 8.73 -20.39
C GLN A 132 -1.86 7.87 -20.70
N VAL A 133 -1.65 6.80 -19.93
CA VAL A 133 -0.61 5.81 -20.17
C VAL A 133 -1.19 4.42 -19.92
N GLU A 134 -1.10 3.51 -20.88
CA GLU A 134 -1.41 2.10 -20.63
C GLU A 134 -0.22 1.41 -19.96
N VAL A 135 -0.50 0.64 -18.92
CA VAL A 135 0.48 -0.23 -18.23
C VAL A 135 0.12 -1.67 -18.52
N THR A 136 0.97 -2.34 -19.28
CA THR A 136 0.80 -3.77 -19.58
C THR A 136 1.86 -4.56 -18.82
N ALA A 137 1.40 -5.42 -17.90
CA ALA A 137 2.25 -6.31 -17.13
C ALA A 137 2.26 -7.71 -17.77
N ASN A 138 3.41 -8.34 -17.83
CA ASN A 138 3.60 -9.75 -18.19
C ASN A 138 4.84 -10.31 -17.49
N GLN A 139 5.02 -11.62 -17.48
CA GLN A 139 6.13 -12.30 -16.82
C GLN A 139 7.47 -12.04 -17.57
N PHE A 140 8.42 -11.23 -17.10
CA PHE A 140 8.46 -10.53 -15.80
C PHE A 140 8.85 -9.07 -16.02
N VAL A 141 8.03 -8.31 -16.75
CA VAL A 141 8.28 -6.92 -17.13
C VAL A 141 7.00 -6.09 -17.07
N PHE A 142 7.18 -4.77 -16.97
CA PHE A 142 6.15 -3.77 -17.24
C PHE A 142 6.45 -3.06 -18.54
N ASN A 143 5.44 -2.88 -19.40
CA ASN A 143 5.51 -2.07 -20.60
C ASN A 143 4.54 -0.89 -20.47
N PHE A 144 5.01 0.30 -20.81
CA PHE A 144 4.23 1.54 -20.75
C PHE A 144 4.00 2.05 -22.15
N ARG A 145 2.73 2.23 -22.51
CA ARG A 145 2.33 2.73 -23.81
C ARG A 145 1.70 4.10 -23.67
N TYR A 146 2.23 5.06 -24.40
CA TYR A 146 1.70 6.41 -24.51
C TYR A 146 0.97 6.55 -25.84
N PRO A 147 -0.21 7.21 -25.87
CA PRO A 147 -0.82 7.57 -27.13
C PRO A 147 0.04 8.66 -27.79
N GLY A 148 0.16 8.61 -29.09
CA GLY A 148 0.90 9.60 -29.83
C GLY A 148 0.26 11.01 -29.79
N PRO A 149 0.66 11.90 -30.70
CA PRO A 149 0.09 13.25 -30.81
C PRO A 149 -1.42 13.29 -31.04
N ASP A 150 -2.01 12.23 -31.61
CA ASP A 150 -3.45 12.12 -31.86
C ASP A 150 -4.25 11.80 -30.57
N ARG A 151 -3.54 11.47 -29.45
CA ARG A 151 -4.09 11.11 -28.13
C ARG A 151 -5.04 9.91 -28.15
N LYS A 152 -4.85 8.99 -29.09
CA LYS A 152 -5.64 7.76 -29.20
C LYS A 152 -4.72 6.55 -29.17
N PHE A 153 -5.09 5.57 -28.39
CA PHE A 153 -4.42 4.29 -28.43
C PHE A 153 -4.89 3.46 -29.61
N GLY A 154 -3.94 2.89 -30.34
CA GLY A 154 -4.23 1.90 -31.37
C GLY A 154 -4.75 0.59 -30.79
N ARG A 155 -5.40 -0.19 -31.64
CA ARG A 155 -5.92 -1.52 -31.30
C ARG A 155 -4.77 -2.46 -30.93
N LEU A 156 -5.00 -3.30 -29.92
CA LEU A 156 -4.10 -4.39 -29.55
C LEU A 156 -4.65 -5.73 -30.04
N ASP A 157 -3.78 -6.55 -30.64
CA ASP A 157 -4.06 -7.94 -30.97
C ASP A 157 -3.07 -8.85 -30.24
N PRO A 158 -3.53 -9.73 -29.34
CA PRO A 158 -2.67 -10.68 -28.64
C PRO A 158 -1.83 -11.58 -29.56
N LYS A 159 -2.27 -11.81 -30.79
CA LYS A 159 -1.52 -12.60 -31.78
C LYS A 159 -0.28 -11.90 -32.34
N LEU A 160 -0.23 -10.57 -32.17
CA LEU A 160 0.87 -9.73 -32.62
C LEU A 160 1.92 -9.48 -31.53
N ILE A 161 1.71 -10.02 -30.33
CA ILE A 161 2.67 -9.86 -29.22
C ILE A 161 3.96 -10.58 -29.57
N SER A 162 5.04 -9.82 -29.67
CA SER A 162 6.37 -10.36 -29.97
C SER A 162 7.45 -9.41 -29.46
N ALA A 163 8.16 -9.80 -28.40
CA ALA A 163 9.30 -9.06 -27.91
C ALA A 163 10.46 -9.01 -28.91
N SER A 164 10.62 -10.06 -29.75
CA SER A 164 11.69 -10.15 -30.74
C SER A 164 11.52 -9.19 -31.92
N THR A 165 10.29 -8.78 -32.22
CA THR A 165 9.96 -7.79 -33.27
C THR A 165 9.72 -6.39 -32.73
N GLY A 166 9.99 -6.15 -31.45
CA GLY A 166 9.78 -4.84 -30.81
C GLY A 166 8.32 -4.50 -30.49
N ASN A 167 7.41 -5.47 -30.58
CA ASN A 167 5.98 -5.27 -30.29
C ASN A 167 5.52 -6.06 -29.03
N PRO A 168 6.01 -5.70 -27.85
CA PRO A 168 5.75 -6.48 -26.62
C PRO A 168 4.29 -6.41 -26.14
N VAL A 169 3.51 -5.46 -26.61
CA VAL A 169 2.10 -5.26 -26.20
C VAL A 169 1.09 -5.64 -27.28
N GLY A 170 1.55 -5.93 -28.51
CA GLY A 170 0.71 -6.38 -29.61
C GLY A 170 -0.06 -5.23 -30.30
N VAL A 171 0.55 -4.06 -30.48
CA VAL A 171 -0.04 -2.97 -31.25
C VAL A 171 -0.30 -3.45 -32.68
N ASP A 172 -1.51 -3.23 -33.22
CA ASP A 172 -1.86 -3.61 -34.58
C ASP A 172 -1.32 -2.58 -35.58
N PRO A 173 -0.34 -2.94 -36.43
CA PRO A 173 0.23 -2.00 -37.40
C PRO A 173 -0.75 -1.57 -38.51
N ALA A 174 -1.87 -2.28 -38.67
CA ALA A 174 -2.92 -1.94 -39.62
C ALA A 174 -3.86 -0.83 -39.06
N ASP A 175 -3.84 -0.58 -37.77
CA ASP A 175 -4.61 0.50 -37.16
C ASP A 175 -3.83 1.82 -37.24
N PRO A 176 -4.37 2.84 -37.96
CA PRO A 176 -3.69 4.13 -38.05
C PRO A 176 -3.41 4.82 -36.71
N ALA A 177 -4.29 4.66 -35.72
CA ALA A 177 -4.13 5.23 -34.38
C ALA A 177 -2.97 4.62 -33.57
N GLY A 178 -2.52 3.41 -33.93
CA GLY A 178 -1.41 2.76 -33.25
C GLY A 178 -0.02 3.09 -33.82
N LYS A 179 0.04 3.80 -34.93
CA LYS A 179 1.32 4.08 -35.62
C LYS A 179 2.23 5.06 -34.89
N ASP A 180 1.65 5.91 -34.07
CA ASP A 180 2.35 6.91 -33.26
C ASP A 180 2.38 6.56 -31.76
N ASP A 181 1.87 5.39 -31.36
CA ASP A 181 1.95 4.88 -30.00
C ASP A 181 3.41 4.59 -29.61
N ILE A 182 3.84 5.11 -28.47
CA ILE A 182 5.18 4.90 -27.94
C ILE A 182 5.16 3.82 -26.87
N VAL A 183 5.91 2.74 -27.04
CA VAL A 183 6.01 1.64 -26.07
C VAL A 183 7.41 1.59 -25.46
N VAL A 184 7.52 1.73 -24.15
CA VAL A 184 8.80 1.81 -23.42
C VAL A 184 8.76 1.00 -22.12
N PRO A 185 9.93 0.56 -21.59
CA PRO A 185 10.01 -0.23 -20.36
C PRO A 185 9.98 0.60 -19.08
N THR A 186 10.02 1.93 -19.16
CA THR A 186 10.02 2.85 -18.02
C THR A 186 8.90 3.86 -18.12
N LEU A 187 8.28 4.20 -17.01
CA LEU A 187 7.22 5.21 -16.94
C LEU A 187 7.85 6.59 -16.74
N THR A 188 7.70 7.49 -17.70
CA THR A 188 8.15 8.88 -17.59
C THR A 188 6.95 9.83 -17.63
N VAL A 189 6.84 10.70 -16.63
CA VAL A 189 5.71 11.62 -16.49
C VAL A 189 6.19 13.01 -16.05
N PRO A 190 5.50 14.08 -16.41
CA PRO A 190 5.84 15.41 -15.92
C PRO A 190 5.35 15.62 -14.48
N VAL A 191 6.08 16.45 -13.74
CA VAL A 191 5.71 16.90 -12.40
C VAL A 191 4.45 17.77 -12.45
N ASP A 192 3.62 17.71 -11.39
CA ASP A 192 2.41 18.52 -11.18
C ASP A 192 1.31 18.34 -12.23
N ARG A 193 1.41 17.35 -13.10
CA ARG A 193 0.33 16.99 -14.01
C ARG A 193 -0.30 15.66 -13.63
N GLN A 194 -1.62 15.60 -13.75
CA GLN A 194 -2.33 14.36 -13.49
C GLN A 194 -2.07 13.34 -14.60
N VAL A 195 -1.78 12.11 -14.16
CA VAL A 195 -1.59 10.94 -15.01
C VAL A 195 -2.69 9.94 -14.71
N GLU A 196 -3.32 9.43 -15.75
CA GLU A 196 -4.23 8.30 -15.71
C GLU A 196 -3.52 7.06 -16.26
N LEU A 197 -3.35 6.05 -15.41
CA LEU A 197 -2.85 4.74 -15.80
C LEU A 197 -4.01 3.82 -16.13
N LEU A 198 -3.94 3.12 -17.26
CA LEU A 198 -4.86 2.06 -17.64
C LEU A 198 -4.14 0.72 -17.48
N ILE A 199 -4.31 0.08 -16.33
CA ILE A 199 -3.51 -1.07 -15.90
C ILE A 199 -4.16 -2.37 -16.37
N ARG A 200 -3.36 -3.23 -17.01
CA ARG A 200 -3.78 -4.52 -17.54
C ARG A 200 -2.67 -5.57 -17.43
N SER A 201 -3.03 -6.84 -17.56
CA SER A 201 -2.08 -7.96 -17.65
C SER A 201 -2.31 -8.78 -18.91
N GLN A 202 -1.24 -9.37 -19.46
CA GLN A 202 -1.29 -10.29 -20.60
C GLN A 202 -1.41 -11.77 -20.19
N ASP A 203 -0.96 -12.15 -19.01
CA ASP A 203 -0.79 -13.56 -18.61
C ASP A 203 -1.41 -13.88 -17.24
N VAL A 204 -0.76 -13.54 -16.14
CA VAL A 204 -1.19 -13.80 -14.77
C VAL A 204 -1.48 -12.50 -14.05
N ILE A 205 -1.94 -12.57 -12.80
CA ILE A 205 -2.11 -11.37 -11.96
C ILE A 205 -0.72 -10.85 -11.56
N HIS A 206 -0.46 -9.58 -11.82
CA HIS A 206 0.66 -8.78 -11.33
C HIS A 206 0.14 -7.66 -10.45
N ASN A 207 1.04 -6.88 -9.87
CA ASN A 207 0.67 -5.68 -9.14
C ASN A 207 1.60 -4.52 -9.50
N PHE A 208 1.03 -3.39 -9.84
CA PHE A 208 1.74 -2.14 -10.02
C PHE A 208 1.80 -1.43 -8.68
N PHE A 209 2.99 -1.29 -8.12
CA PHE A 209 3.21 -0.63 -6.85
C PHE A 209 4.37 0.38 -6.94
N VAL A 210 4.12 1.62 -6.50
CA VAL A 210 5.13 2.65 -6.30
C VAL A 210 5.00 3.16 -4.88
N ARG A 211 6.01 2.88 -4.09
CA ARG A 211 6.01 3.16 -2.65
C ARG A 211 5.81 4.64 -2.32
N GLU A 212 6.48 5.52 -3.06
CA GLU A 212 6.44 6.97 -2.86
C GLU A 212 5.11 7.60 -3.32
N LEU A 213 4.38 6.97 -4.23
CA LEU A 213 3.02 7.39 -4.59
C LEU A 213 1.96 6.95 -3.56
N ARG A 214 2.26 5.96 -2.71
CA ARG A 214 1.29 5.24 -1.86
C ARG A 214 0.16 4.59 -2.68
N LEU A 215 0.47 4.21 -3.91
CA LEU A 215 -0.49 3.59 -4.83
C LEU A 215 -0.09 2.16 -5.16
N GLN A 216 -1.08 1.30 -5.10
CA GLN A 216 -0.98 -0.11 -5.43
C GLN A 216 -2.23 -0.54 -6.19
N GLN A 217 -2.04 -1.23 -7.32
CA GLN A 217 -3.14 -1.75 -8.12
C GLN A 217 -2.76 -3.06 -8.81
N ASP A 218 -3.63 -4.07 -8.65
CA ASP A 218 -3.48 -5.32 -9.38
C ASP A 218 -3.72 -5.12 -10.88
N ALA A 219 -2.84 -5.73 -11.68
CA ALA A 219 -3.02 -5.91 -13.10
C ALA A 219 -3.63 -7.29 -13.34
N VAL A 220 -4.90 -7.34 -13.73
CA VAL A 220 -5.68 -8.58 -13.85
C VAL A 220 -5.89 -8.93 -15.32
N PRO A 221 -5.63 -10.18 -15.77
CA PRO A 221 -5.92 -10.61 -17.13
C PRO A 221 -7.39 -10.38 -17.50
N GLY A 222 -7.63 -9.82 -18.70
CA GLY A 222 -8.97 -9.55 -19.19
C GLY A 222 -9.62 -8.26 -18.63
N MET A 223 -8.95 -7.55 -17.73
CA MET A 223 -9.43 -6.28 -17.19
C MET A 223 -8.52 -5.10 -17.61
N GLN A 224 -9.11 -3.92 -17.71
CA GLN A 224 -8.39 -2.65 -17.79
C GLN A 224 -8.84 -1.79 -16.60
N ILE A 225 -7.94 -1.53 -15.68
CA ILE A 225 -8.25 -0.90 -14.40
C ILE A 225 -7.63 0.50 -14.35
N PRO A 226 -8.46 1.56 -14.25
CA PRO A 226 -7.97 2.92 -14.19
C PRO A 226 -7.38 3.23 -12.80
N LEU A 227 -6.28 3.99 -12.79
CA LEU A 227 -5.67 4.54 -11.61
C LEU A 227 -5.10 5.91 -11.96
N HIS A 228 -5.31 6.94 -11.15
CA HIS A 228 -4.76 8.26 -11.44
C HIS A 228 -3.97 8.84 -10.26
N PHE A 229 -2.97 9.66 -10.55
CA PHE A 229 -2.16 10.36 -9.57
C PHE A 229 -1.57 11.66 -10.15
N THR A 230 -1.08 12.51 -9.25
CA THR A 230 -0.27 13.69 -9.60
C THR A 230 0.99 13.66 -8.75
N ALA A 231 2.14 13.44 -9.38
CA ALA A 231 3.44 13.48 -8.70
C ALA A 231 3.93 14.94 -8.59
N ASN A 232 4.34 15.36 -7.41
CA ASN A 232 4.76 16.72 -7.11
C ASN A 232 6.27 16.87 -6.84
N THR A 233 7.05 15.83 -7.04
CA THR A 233 8.49 15.83 -6.76
C THR A 233 9.24 15.13 -7.89
N ILE A 234 10.16 15.87 -8.53
CA ILE A 234 11.03 15.34 -9.58
C ILE A 234 11.97 14.29 -8.99
N GLY A 235 12.16 13.18 -9.70
CA GLY A 235 13.03 12.10 -9.27
C GLY A 235 12.78 10.80 -10.01
N GLN A 236 13.54 9.77 -9.66
CA GLN A 236 13.35 8.40 -10.13
C GLN A 236 12.89 7.53 -8.97
N TYR A 237 11.80 6.81 -9.16
CA TYR A 237 11.15 5.98 -8.16
C TYR A 237 10.98 4.56 -8.69
N GLU A 238 11.06 3.57 -7.81
CA GLU A 238 10.99 2.18 -8.20
C GLU A 238 9.51 1.73 -8.37
N ILE A 239 9.24 1.05 -9.48
CA ILE A 239 7.98 0.33 -9.72
C ILE A 239 8.28 -1.14 -9.49
N VAL A 240 7.56 -1.81 -8.59
CA VAL A 240 7.75 -3.22 -8.29
C VAL A 240 6.45 -4.01 -8.41
N CYS A 241 6.58 -5.28 -8.77
CA CYS A 241 5.47 -6.22 -8.68
C CYS A 241 5.38 -6.74 -7.24
N THR A 242 4.23 -6.55 -6.58
CA THR A 242 3.98 -7.01 -5.21
C THR A 242 2.95 -8.15 -5.14
N GLN A 243 2.54 -8.70 -6.30
CA GLN A 243 1.71 -9.89 -6.40
C GLN A 243 2.51 -11.04 -7.01
N LEU A 244 2.59 -12.18 -6.32
CA LEU A 244 3.37 -13.33 -6.77
C LEU A 244 2.89 -13.79 -8.17
N CYS A 245 3.75 -13.61 -9.18
CA CYS A 245 3.44 -13.84 -10.59
C CYS A 245 4.29 -14.95 -11.24
N GLY A 246 5.18 -15.61 -10.49
CA GLY A 246 6.00 -16.71 -10.98
C GLY A 246 7.46 -16.64 -10.52
N LEU A 247 8.33 -17.47 -11.15
CA LEU A 247 9.73 -17.62 -10.70
C LEU A 247 10.57 -16.34 -10.79
N GLY A 248 10.25 -15.43 -11.69
CA GLY A 248 10.96 -14.15 -11.85
C GLY A 248 10.34 -12.99 -11.07
N HIS A 249 9.31 -13.24 -10.26
CA HIS A 249 8.60 -12.22 -9.48
C HIS A 249 9.54 -11.29 -8.69
N TYR A 250 10.53 -11.83 -8.01
CA TYR A 250 11.45 -11.07 -7.15
C TYR A 250 12.30 -10.02 -7.87
N ARG A 251 12.40 -10.08 -9.19
CA ARG A 251 13.16 -9.14 -10.02
C ARG A 251 12.30 -8.35 -11.02
N MET A 252 10.96 -8.55 -10.99
CA MET A 252 10.05 -7.81 -11.84
C MET A 252 9.91 -6.38 -11.32
N ARG A 253 10.65 -5.47 -11.93
CA ARG A 253 10.70 -4.05 -11.58
C ARG A 253 10.85 -3.16 -12.81
N SER A 254 10.46 -1.91 -12.64
CA SER A 254 10.69 -0.82 -13.56
C SER A 254 10.90 0.48 -12.79
N PHE A 255 10.91 1.61 -13.48
CA PHE A 255 11.10 2.92 -12.85
C PHE A 255 10.03 3.91 -13.30
N LEU A 256 9.60 4.74 -12.36
CA LEU A 256 8.86 5.97 -12.60
C LEU A 256 9.84 7.14 -12.58
N ASN A 257 10.01 7.80 -13.72
CA ASN A 257 10.77 9.04 -13.84
C ASN A 257 9.80 10.22 -13.82
N VAL A 258 9.81 11.01 -12.75
CA VAL A 258 9.10 12.29 -12.69
C VAL A 258 10.07 13.35 -13.12
N VAL A 259 9.74 14.07 -14.20
CA VAL A 259 10.62 15.03 -14.85
C VAL A 259 9.94 16.40 -15.03
N SER A 260 10.69 17.41 -15.49
CA SER A 260 10.09 18.67 -15.89
C SER A 260 9.20 18.51 -17.13
N GLU A 261 8.27 19.44 -17.37
CA GLU A 261 7.42 19.42 -18.58
C GLU A 261 8.28 19.45 -19.86
N ALA A 262 9.35 20.24 -19.88
CA ALA A 262 10.26 20.34 -21.03
C ALA A 262 10.99 19.01 -21.30
N ASP A 263 11.45 18.32 -20.24
CA ASP A 263 12.11 17.01 -20.37
C ASP A 263 11.11 15.92 -20.78
N TYR A 264 9.86 16.02 -20.35
CA TYR A 264 8.81 15.10 -20.78
C TYR A 264 8.48 15.27 -22.27
N GLU A 265 8.33 16.49 -22.75
CA GLU A 265 8.14 16.75 -24.19
C GLU A 265 9.32 16.27 -25.03
N LYS A 266 10.54 16.49 -24.53
CA LYS A 266 11.74 15.96 -25.16
C LYS A 266 11.74 14.44 -25.21
N PHE A 267 11.42 13.78 -24.09
CA PHE A 267 11.30 12.33 -24.03
C PHE A 267 10.34 11.78 -25.10
N LEU A 268 9.13 12.36 -25.22
CA LEU A 268 8.17 11.91 -26.23
C LEU A 268 8.70 12.07 -27.66
N LYS A 269 9.38 13.19 -27.96
CA LYS A 269 9.98 13.42 -29.29
C LYS A 269 11.11 12.45 -29.59
N ASP A 270 11.99 12.21 -28.61
CA ASP A 270 13.12 11.28 -28.75
C ASP A 270 12.64 9.84 -28.97
N GLN A 271 11.60 9.41 -28.24
CA GLN A 271 11.03 8.08 -28.40
C GLN A 271 10.28 7.90 -29.72
N ALA A 272 9.52 8.92 -30.16
CA ALA A 272 8.86 8.88 -31.47
C ALA A 272 9.85 8.84 -32.65
N ALA A 273 11.03 9.43 -32.51
CA ALA A 273 12.07 9.39 -33.51
C ALA A 273 12.85 8.05 -33.55
N ALA A 274 12.77 7.24 -32.49
CA ALA A 274 13.47 5.96 -32.36
C ALA A 274 12.64 4.76 -32.86
N GLN A 275 11.36 4.96 -33.20
CA GLN A 275 10.46 3.98 -33.77
C GLN A 275 10.50 3.99 -35.30
#